data_e01fe9dc3487860da0a8cef8d74da5ef
#
_entry.id   e01fe9dc3487860da0a8cef8d74da5ef
#
_cell.length_a   1.000
_cell.length_b   1.000
_cell.length_c   1.000
_cell.angle_alpha   90.00
_cell.angle_beta   90.00
_cell.angle_gamma   90.00
#
_symmetry.space_group_name_H-M   'P 1'
#
loop_
_entity.id
_entity.type
_entity.pdbx_description
1 polymer ?
#
loop_
_entity_poly.entity_id
_entity_poly.type
_entity_poly.pdbx_seq_one_letter_code
_entity_poly.pdbx_strand_id
1 'polypeptide(L)'
;MDAAKARFNMAAVRSFDIRGVVGRDLDVGDAALLGGAYATLARQRGLKRIGVGRDGRTTGPAFEAALVEALVSGGMAVTRIGVGPTPQLAFAVRTLRLDGGIMVTASHNPPPENGFKLLLGEERIHGAALKALLALDGEPAPGGSVEEVSVADAYLDALAESAPRLTPLKVAWDCGNGATGPSVERLVQRLPGEHVLLYTDVDGRFPNHHADPAVEANLRDLQRAVVGAGCDLGIAFDGDGDRVGAVDGSGAVVWADQLLLLLASDLLLDRPGATVVGDVKCSRVLFEGVAELGGRAVMVPSGYVLVRDSMRREGALLGGELSGHVFYNDGWDGTDDAMYVAMRLLLAITRSGRSLAEFRQALPRTVATPEYRIPYAGDRKGLVGEVGERLRAENADVNTGDGLRVNTPDGWWMLRASGTESKLTIRCESGDEDGLERLMSQVRRELRLSGVELG
;
A
#
# COMPACT_ATOMS: atom_id res chain seq x y z
N MET A 1 -10.10 29.63 35.09
CA MET A 1 -10.80 28.78 34.12
C MET A 1 -9.72 28.14 33.26
N ASP A 2 -9.38 26.87 33.54
CA ASP A 2 -8.49 26.10 32.66
C ASP A 2 -9.17 26.00 31.29
N ALA A 3 -8.58 26.63 30.28
CA ALA A 3 -8.98 26.37 28.90
C ALA A 3 -8.76 24.87 28.66
N ALA A 4 -9.85 24.17 28.35
CA ALA A 4 -9.73 22.74 28.02
C ALA A 4 -8.67 22.61 26.92
N LYS A 5 -7.57 21.88 27.20
CA LYS A 5 -6.52 21.63 26.20
C LYS A 5 -7.18 21.03 24.95
N ALA A 6 -6.86 21.60 23.79
CA ALA A 6 -7.28 21.02 22.52
C ALA A 6 -6.76 19.57 22.43
N ARG A 7 -7.61 18.66 21.98
CA ARG A 7 -7.26 17.24 21.83
C ARG A 7 -7.43 16.83 20.37
N PHE A 8 -6.55 15.95 19.90
CA PHE A 8 -6.62 15.36 18.58
C PHE A 8 -7.97 14.65 18.34
N ASN A 9 -8.55 14.86 17.16
CA ASN A 9 -9.81 14.21 16.81
C ASN A 9 -9.60 12.73 16.50
N MET A 10 -9.97 11.86 17.43
CA MET A 10 -9.79 10.41 17.33
C MET A 10 -10.62 9.75 16.22
N ALA A 11 -11.62 10.47 15.64
CA ALA A 11 -12.39 9.97 14.50
C ALA A 11 -11.53 9.80 13.22
N ALA A 12 -10.41 10.51 13.10
CA ALA A 12 -9.47 10.37 12.00
C ALA A 12 -8.45 9.23 12.20
N VAL A 13 -8.34 8.63 13.39
CA VAL A 13 -7.35 7.59 13.68
C VAL A 13 -7.79 6.25 13.10
N ARG A 14 -7.00 5.71 12.18
CA ARG A 14 -7.22 4.38 11.56
C ARG A 14 -6.28 3.35 12.19
N SER A 15 -6.35 2.11 11.72
CA SER A 15 -5.51 1.03 12.25
C SER A 15 -4.01 1.27 12.02
N PHE A 16 -3.64 1.91 10.90
CA PHE A 16 -2.25 2.02 10.47
C PHE A 16 -1.75 3.46 10.28
N ASP A 17 -2.66 4.43 10.18
CA ASP A 17 -2.36 5.83 9.90
C ASP A 17 -3.49 6.75 10.40
N ILE A 18 -3.41 8.02 10.03
CA ILE A 18 -4.44 9.03 10.30
C ILE A 18 -5.05 9.41 8.95
N ARG A 19 -6.38 9.32 8.82
CA ARG A 19 -7.13 9.76 7.63
C ARG A 19 -8.51 10.25 8.02
N GLY A 20 -8.93 11.36 7.43
CA GLY A 20 -10.28 11.87 7.66
C GLY A 20 -10.69 12.94 6.66
N VAL A 21 -11.99 13.20 6.60
CA VAL A 21 -12.56 14.29 5.81
C VAL A 21 -12.17 15.61 6.45
N VAL A 22 -11.51 16.47 5.68
CA VAL A 22 -11.05 17.77 6.14
C VAL A 22 -12.24 18.67 6.49
N GLY A 23 -12.19 19.32 7.65
CA GLY A 23 -13.25 20.14 8.22
C GLY A 23 -14.35 19.37 8.96
N ARG A 24 -14.29 18.01 8.98
CA ARG A 24 -15.21 17.17 9.76
C ARG A 24 -14.45 16.27 10.74
N ASP A 25 -13.52 15.48 10.23
CA ASP A 25 -12.78 14.47 11.00
C ASP A 25 -11.35 14.93 11.30
N LEU A 26 -10.82 15.86 10.51
CA LEU A 26 -9.43 16.31 10.57
C LEU A 26 -9.36 17.79 10.15
N ASP A 27 -8.56 18.58 10.85
CA ASP A 27 -8.29 19.96 10.49
C ASP A 27 -6.81 20.36 10.70
N VAL A 28 -6.49 21.62 10.39
CA VAL A 28 -5.12 22.15 10.53
C VAL A 28 -4.65 22.16 11.98
N GLY A 29 -5.56 22.31 12.95
CA GLY A 29 -5.25 22.23 14.38
C GLY A 29 -4.79 20.85 14.79
N ASP A 30 -5.38 19.77 14.21
CA ASP A 30 -4.93 18.39 14.43
C ASP A 30 -3.50 18.17 13.91
N ALA A 31 -3.12 18.80 12.79
CA ALA A 31 -1.75 18.74 12.30
C ALA A 31 -0.76 19.36 13.29
N ALA A 32 -1.10 20.49 13.90
CA ALA A 32 -0.30 21.11 14.93
C ALA A 32 -0.20 20.24 16.21
N LEU A 33 -1.32 19.67 16.66
CA LEU A 33 -1.34 18.75 17.80
C LEU A 33 -0.46 17.51 17.54
N LEU A 34 -0.57 16.92 16.35
CA LEU A 34 0.28 15.81 15.95
C LEU A 34 1.76 16.17 15.96
N GLY A 35 2.12 17.33 15.38
CA GLY A 35 3.52 17.82 15.34
C GLY A 35 4.11 17.99 16.74
N GLY A 36 3.36 18.59 17.66
CA GLY A 36 3.77 18.75 19.05
C GLY A 36 3.94 17.43 19.79
N ALA A 37 2.97 16.51 19.65
CA ALA A 37 3.03 15.18 20.25
C ALA A 37 4.19 14.36 19.70
N TYR A 38 4.41 14.40 18.37
CA TYR A 38 5.51 13.71 17.71
C TYR A 38 6.88 14.26 18.17
N ALA A 39 7.04 15.60 18.25
CA ALA A 39 8.25 16.22 18.77
C ALA A 39 8.55 15.79 20.21
N THR A 40 7.52 15.69 21.05
CA THR A 40 7.67 15.21 22.44
C THR A 40 8.14 13.77 22.46
N LEU A 41 7.53 12.87 21.67
CA LEU A 41 7.97 11.47 21.57
C LEU A 41 9.41 11.36 21.03
N ALA A 42 9.74 12.13 19.97
CA ALA A 42 11.06 12.14 19.38
C ALA A 42 12.13 12.53 20.41
N ARG A 43 11.91 13.60 21.18
CA ARG A 43 12.82 14.02 22.27
C ARG A 43 12.99 12.95 23.33
N GLN A 44 11.92 12.31 23.77
CA GLN A 44 11.96 11.22 24.74
C GLN A 44 12.85 10.06 24.27
N ARG A 45 12.97 9.87 22.95
CA ARG A 45 13.85 8.87 22.32
C ARG A 45 15.22 9.40 21.92
N GLY A 46 15.54 10.66 22.22
CA GLY A 46 16.80 11.30 21.85
C GLY A 46 16.94 11.62 20.35
N LEU A 47 15.81 11.67 19.61
CA LEU A 47 15.73 11.90 18.18
C LEU A 47 15.43 13.39 17.89
N LYS A 48 15.92 13.92 16.77
CA LYS A 48 15.83 15.36 16.49
C LYS A 48 15.58 15.73 15.02
N ARG A 49 16.07 14.93 14.06
CA ARG A 49 16.05 15.25 12.63
C ARG A 49 14.85 14.60 11.95
N ILE A 50 13.86 15.39 11.55
CA ILE A 50 12.58 14.87 11.07
C ILE A 50 12.33 15.34 9.63
N GLY A 51 12.07 14.39 8.73
CA GLY A 51 11.62 14.66 7.37
C GLY A 51 10.13 14.96 7.30
N VAL A 52 9.73 15.91 6.49
CA VAL A 52 8.33 16.18 6.18
C VAL A 52 8.14 16.27 4.68
N GLY A 53 7.20 15.50 4.15
CA GLY A 53 6.78 15.53 2.76
C GLY A 53 5.27 15.56 2.64
N ARG A 54 4.76 15.80 1.44
CA ARG A 54 3.33 15.74 1.16
C ARG A 54 3.03 15.22 -0.24
N ASP A 55 1.85 14.65 -0.40
CA ASP A 55 1.27 14.35 -1.71
C ASP A 55 0.69 15.62 -2.39
N GLY A 56 -0.05 15.42 -3.49
CA GLY A 56 -0.64 16.49 -4.28
C GLY A 56 -1.97 17.06 -3.78
N ARG A 57 -2.48 16.64 -2.62
CA ARG A 57 -3.80 17.07 -2.13
C ARG A 57 -3.87 18.57 -1.87
N THR A 58 -4.99 19.18 -2.25
CA THR A 58 -5.18 20.64 -2.20
C THR A 58 -5.06 21.24 -0.79
N THR A 59 -5.39 20.46 0.24
CA THR A 59 -5.26 20.84 1.65
C THR A 59 -3.87 20.57 2.23
N GLY A 60 -3.02 19.81 1.52
CA GLY A 60 -1.68 19.43 1.96
C GLY A 60 -0.79 20.58 2.42
N PRO A 61 -0.68 21.71 1.69
CA PRO A 61 0.16 22.83 2.08
C PRO A 61 -0.15 23.41 3.46
N ALA A 62 -1.45 23.55 3.82
CA ALA A 62 -1.84 24.07 5.12
C ALA A 62 -1.55 23.09 6.26
N PHE A 63 -1.76 21.80 6.03
CA PHE A 63 -1.44 20.74 6.99
C PHE A 63 0.08 20.62 7.21
N GLU A 64 0.86 20.64 6.13
CA GLU A 64 2.33 20.63 6.20
C GLU A 64 2.85 21.82 7.00
N ALA A 65 2.35 23.05 6.73
CA ALA A 65 2.80 24.26 7.42
C ALA A 65 2.57 24.18 8.93
N ALA A 66 1.37 23.81 9.37
CA ALA A 66 1.04 23.70 10.79
C ALA A 66 1.84 22.56 11.50
N LEU A 67 2.03 21.44 10.81
CA LEU A 67 2.83 20.32 11.29
C LEU A 67 4.29 20.75 11.51
N VAL A 68 4.89 21.40 10.51
CA VAL A 68 6.29 21.88 10.54
C VAL A 68 6.49 22.92 11.65
N GLU A 69 5.57 23.89 11.76
CA GLU A 69 5.63 24.91 12.83
C GLU A 69 5.63 24.26 14.22
N ALA A 70 4.74 23.28 14.44
CA ALA A 70 4.65 22.57 15.71
C ALA A 70 5.89 21.72 15.99
N LEU A 71 6.45 21.02 15.00
CA LEU A 71 7.69 20.27 15.11
C LEU A 71 8.87 21.19 15.48
N VAL A 72 9.03 22.32 14.80
CA VAL A 72 10.07 23.32 15.06
C VAL A 72 9.90 23.92 16.46
N SER A 73 8.67 24.31 16.84
CA SER A 73 8.37 24.78 18.20
C SER A 73 8.71 23.71 19.26
N GLY A 74 8.56 22.43 18.94
CA GLY A 74 8.96 21.31 19.78
C GLY A 74 10.46 20.98 19.74
N GLY A 75 11.31 21.81 19.11
CA GLY A 75 12.77 21.68 19.10
C GLY A 75 13.33 20.73 18.01
N MET A 76 12.51 20.32 17.04
CA MET A 76 12.98 19.43 15.97
C MET A 76 13.71 20.21 14.85
N ALA A 77 14.75 19.58 14.28
CA ALA A 77 15.35 20.01 13.02
C ALA A 77 14.57 19.37 11.87
N VAL A 78 13.75 20.15 11.21
CA VAL A 78 12.84 19.68 10.17
C VAL A 78 13.46 19.86 8.80
N THR A 79 13.49 18.79 8.01
CA THR A 79 13.85 18.81 6.59
C THR A 79 12.61 18.62 5.74
N ARG A 80 12.17 19.65 5.02
CA ARG A 80 11.05 19.58 4.08
C ARG A 80 11.55 19.06 2.73
N ILE A 81 10.92 18.00 2.22
CA ILE A 81 11.28 17.42 0.91
C ILE A 81 10.33 17.84 -0.21
N GLY A 82 9.27 18.61 0.12
CA GLY A 82 8.28 19.09 -0.85
C GLY A 82 7.22 18.05 -1.25
N VAL A 83 6.69 18.22 -2.46
CA VAL A 83 5.70 17.31 -3.05
C VAL A 83 6.42 16.12 -3.69
N GLY A 84 5.92 14.92 -3.40
CA GLY A 84 6.43 13.69 -4.00
C GLY A 84 5.71 12.45 -3.47
N PRO A 85 6.03 11.27 -3.98
CA PRO A 85 5.45 10.04 -3.49
C PRO A 85 5.92 9.70 -2.07
N THR A 86 5.07 8.99 -1.32
CA THR A 86 5.37 8.55 0.06
C THR A 86 6.71 7.82 0.18
N PRO A 87 7.10 6.90 -0.72
CA PRO A 87 8.42 6.25 -0.66
C PRO A 87 9.61 7.22 -0.81
N GLN A 88 9.44 8.36 -1.48
CA GLN A 88 10.49 9.36 -1.55
C GLN A 88 10.85 9.95 -0.16
N LEU A 89 9.87 10.03 0.75
CA LEU A 89 10.17 10.43 2.14
C LEU A 89 10.98 9.33 2.86
N ALA A 90 10.64 8.06 2.71
CA ALA A 90 11.41 6.97 3.28
C ALA A 90 12.86 6.96 2.73
N PHE A 91 13.02 7.19 1.42
CA PHE A 91 14.32 7.38 0.79
C PHE A 91 15.09 8.57 1.41
N ALA A 92 14.44 9.72 1.62
CA ALA A 92 15.04 10.89 2.25
C ALA A 92 15.48 10.60 3.69
N VAL A 93 14.64 9.93 4.49
CA VAL A 93 14.98 9.54 5.88
C VAL A 93 16.27 8.74 5.91
N ARG A 94 16.43 7.77 5.02
CA ARG A 94 17.63 6.95 4.92
C ARG A 94 18.86 7.74 4.43
N THR A 95 18.72 8.41 3.29
CA THR A 95 19.87 9.02 2.60
C THR A 95 20.41 10.28 3.30
N LEU A 96 19.51 11.07 3.89
CA LEU A 96 19.86 12.23 4.69
C LEU A 96 20.11 11.88 6.17
N ARG A 97 19.99 10.60 6.56
CA ARG A 97 20.14 10.10 7.93
C ARG A 97 19.24 10.86 8.90
N LEU A 98 17.97 11.02 8.55
CA LEU A 98 16.97 11.59 9.44
C LEU A 98 16.51 10.55 10.47
N ASP A 99 16.02 11.01 11.61
CA ASP A 99 15.61 10.15 12.71
C ASP A 99 14.14 9.66 12.53
N GLY A 100 13.42 10.19 11.54
CA GLY A 100 12.06 9.81 11.21
C GLY A 100 11.45 10.76 10.18
N GLY A 101 10.16 10.55 9.88
CA GLY A 101 9.46 11.39 8.92
C GLY A 101 7.95 11.33 9.04
N ILE A 102 7.30 12.37 8.55
CA ILE A 102 5.84 12.46 8.47
C ILE A 102 5.44 12.82 7.05
N MET A 103 4.63 11.96 6.43
CA MET A 103 4.03 12.22 5.13
C MET A 103 2.61 12.71 5.29
N VAL A 104 2.32 13.90 4.74
CA VAL A 104 0.97 14.45 4.68
C VAL A 104 0.28 13.87 3.45
N THR A 105 -0.60 12.90 3.66
CA THR A 105 -1.27 12.15 2.60
C THR A 105 -2.49 11.40 3.12
N ALA A 106 -3.45 11.15 2.25
CA ALA A 106 -4.50 10.16 2.45
C ALA A 106 -4.46 9.06 1.37
N SER A 107 -3.29 8.88 0.68
CA SER A 107 -3.08 7.85 -0.36
C SER A 107 -4.17 7.92 -1.44
N HIS A 108 -4.88 6.81 -1.67
CA HIS A 108 -5.97 6.70 -2.63
C HIS A 108 -7.34 7.19 -2.13
N ASN A 109 -7.46 7.74 -0.91
CA ASN A 109 -8.75 8.20 -0.41
C ASN A 109 -9.30 9.37 -1.25
N PRO A 110 -10.63 9.60 -1.26
CA PRO A 110 -11.27 10.67 -2.04
C PRO A 110 -10.69 12.07 -1.79
N PRO A 111 -10.86 13.02 -2.73
CA PRO A 111 -10.28 14.37 -2.64
C PRO A 111 -10.54 15.15 -1.35
N PRO A 112 -11.73 15.05 -0.69
CA PRO A 112 -11.99 15.77 0.55
C PRO A 112 -11.21 15.28 1.76
N GLU A 113 -10.54 14.13 1.65
CA GLU A 113 -9.77 13.55 2.75
C GLU A 113 -8.31 13.96 2.71
N ASN A 114 -7.69 14.01 3.90
CA ASN A 114 -6.25 14.11 4.07
C ASN A 114 -5.82 13.28 5.28
N GLY A 115 -4.54 13.23 5.59
CA GLY A 115 -4.03 12.41 6.68
C GLY A 115 -2.53 12.45 6.86
N PHE A 116 -2.01 11.50 7.64
CA PHE A 116 -0.59 11.41 7.97
C PHE A 116 -0.13 9.96 8.06
N LYS A 117 1.00 9.66 7.43
CA LYS A 117 1.77 8.44 7.65
C LYS A 117 3.03 8.80 8.45
N LEU A 118 3.34 8.02 9.48
CA LEU A 118 4.35 8.36 10.48
C LEU A 118 5.46 7.31 10.54
N LEU A 119 6.70 7.76 10.46
CA LEU A 119 7.90 6.95 10.61
C LEU A 119 8.77 7.56 11.71
N LEU A 120 9.20 6.78 12.71
CA LEU A 120 10.13 7.22 13.74
C LEU A 120 11.19 6.15 13.95
N GLY A 121 12.47 6.50 13.72
CA GLY A 121 13.48 5.49 13.49
C GLY A 121 13.16 4.66 12.26
N GLU A 122 13.23 3.35 12.38
CA GLU A 122 12.82 2.41 11.33
C GLU A 122 11.36 1.94 11.46
N GLU A 123 10.64 2.41 12.50
CA GLU A 123 9.31 1.95 12.84
C GLU A 123 8.23 2.86 12.25
N ARG A 124 7.21 2.26 11.62
CA ARG A 124 5.96 2.95 11.32
C ARG A 124 5.12 3.02 12.60
N ILE A 125 4.72 4.24 12.99
CA ILE A 125 3.86 4.43 14.17
C ILE A 125 2.41 4.15 13.81
N HIS A 126 1.84 3.09 14.38
CA HIS A 126 0.46 2.65 14.10
C HIS A 126 -0.23 2.06 15.33
N GLY A 127 -1.52 1.74 15.21
CA GLY A 127 -2.29 1.00 16.23
C GLY A 127 -2.23 1.61 17.61
N ALA A 128 -1.79 0.84 18.58
CA ALA A 128 -1.69 1.29 19.98
C ALA A 128 -0.61 2.36 20.17
N ALA A 129 0.53 2.26 19.44
CA ALA A 129 1.60 3.24 19.48
C ALA A 129 1.15 4.61 18.93
N LEU A 130 0.32 4.62 17.87
CA LEU A 130 -0.27 5.84 17.34
C LEU A 130 -1.22 6.49 18.35
N LYS A 131 -2.07 5.71 19.00
CA LYS A 131 -2.97 6.23 20.04
C LYS A 131 -2.20 6.78 21.25
N ALA A 132 -1.13 6.11 21.66
CA ALA A 132 -0.25 6.55 22.73
C ALA A 132 0.48 7.87 22.36
N LEU A 133 0.95 7.99 21.13
CA LEU A 133 1.54 9.23 20.61
C LEU A 133 0.53 10.39 20.72
N LEU A 134 -0.69 10.21 20.21
CA LEU A 134 -1.73 11.26 20.18
C LEU A 134 -2.26 11.64 21.58
N ALA A 135 -1.93 10.88 22.61
CA ALA A 135 -2.22 11.21 23.99
C ALA A 135 -1.15 12.11 24.64
N LEU A 136 -0.01 12.30 23.97
CA LEU A 136 1.06 13.19 24.48
C LEU A 136 0.69 14.65 24.26
N ASP A 137 1.04 15.49 25.20
CA ASP A 137 1.01 16.93 25.05
C ASP A 137 2.23 17.40 24.24
N GLY A 138 2.02 18.32 23.32
CA GLY A 138 3.09 19.03 22.65
C GLY A 138 3.72 20.05 23.59
N GLU A 139 5.01 19.89 23.89
CA GLU A 139 5.75 20.82 24.72
C GLU A 139 6.79 21.61 23.89
N PRO A 140 6.80 22.97 23.96
CA PRO A 140 7.83 23.74 23.31
C PRO A 140 9.22 23.38 23.84
N ALA A 141 10.22 23.41 22.95
CA ALA A 141 11.61 23.20 23.30
C ALA A 141 12.51 24.03 22.37
N PRO A 142 13.66 24.50 22.87
CA PRO A 142 14.59 25.29 22.05
C PRO A 142 15.33 24.43 21.02
N GLY A 143 15.88 25.09 20.00
CA GLY A 143 16.78 24.47 19.02
C GLY A 143 16.12 23.86 17.82
N GLY A 144 14.85 24.18 17.57
CA GLY A 144 14.15 23.82 16.34
C GLY A 144 14.65 24.65 15.14
N SER A 145 14.61 24.05 13.97
CA SER A 145 14.97 24.67 12.69
C SER A 145 14.22 24.02 11.55
N VAL A 146 14.18 24.70 10.41
CA VAL A 146 13.61 24.15 9.18
C VAL A 146 14.53 24.42 8.01
N GLU A 147 14.68 23.44 7.14
CA GLU A 147 15.38 23.56 5.85
C GLU A 147 14.56 22.89 4.75
N GLU A 148 14.82 23.24 3.49
CA GLU A 148 14.22 22.58 2.32
C GLU A 148 15.33 21.86 1.55
N VAL A 149 15.12 20.56 1.29
CA VAL A 149 16.06 19.71 0.57
C VAL A 149 15.33 18.88 -0.46
N SER A 150 15.69 19.01 -1.73
CA SER A 150 15.18 18.11 -2.75
C SER A 150 16.03 16.83 -2.79
N VAL A 151 15.38 15.69 -2.67
CA VAL A 151 16.01 14.37 -2.88
C VAL A 151 15.55 13.72 -4.18
N ALA A 152 14.75 14.42 -4.98
CA ALA A 152 14.09 13.87 -6.14
C ALA A 152 15.08 13.28 -7.18
N ASP A 153 16.17 14.00 -7.51
CA ASP A 153 17.15 13.49 -8.47
C ASP A 153 17.87 12.24 -7.94
N ALA A 154 18.34 12.27 -6.70
CA ALA A 154 19.00 11.12 -6.09
C ALA A 154 18.07 9.88 -5.98
N TYR A 155 16.77 10.11 -5.71
CA TYR A 155 15.78 9.07 -5.69
C TYR A 155 15.58 8.45 -7.08
N LEU A 156 15.44 9.27 -8.12
CA LEU A 156 15.25 8.80 -9.50
C LEU A 156 16.51 8.11 -10.05
N ASP A 157 17.68 8.57 -9.68
CA ASP A 157 18.95 7.93 -10.06
C ASP A 157 19.04 6.53 -9.39
N ALA A 158 18.73 6.43 -8.10
CA ALA A 158 18.68 5.14 -7.41
C ALA A 158 17.65 4.17 -7.99
N LEU A 159 16.49 4.67 -8.41
CA LEU A 159 15.49 3.87 -9.13
C LEU A 159 16.02 3.35 -10.47
N ALA A 160 16.62 4.20 -11.28
CA ALA A 160 17.18 3.81 -12.57
C ALA A 160 18.34 2.80 -12.42
N GLU A 161 19.21 2.99 -11.44
CA GLU A 161 20.30 2.07 -11.11
C GLU A 161 19.83 0.70 -10.61
N SER A 162 18.64 0.63 -10.01
CA SER A 162 18.06 -0.64 -9.50
C SER A 162 17.66 -1.61 -10.60
N ALA A 163 17.53 -1.15 -11.85
CA ALA A 163 17.16 -1.95 -13.01
C ALA A 163 18.14 -1.71 -14.19
N PRO A 164 19.38 -2.20 -14.07
CA PRO A 164 20.39 -1.99 -15.10
C PRO A 164 20.10 -2.81 -16.37
N ARG A 165 20.48 -2.28 -17.52
CA ARG A 165 20.43 -2.99 -18.82
C ARG A 165 19.03 -3.40 -19.24
N LEU A 166 18.03 -2.56 -19.01
CA LEU A 166 16.68 -2.78 -19.51
C LEU A 166 16.69 -2.88 -21.05
N THR A 167 15.90 -3.83 -21.58
CA THR A 167 15.57 -3.82 -23.01
C THR A 167 14.61 -2.67 -23.30
N PRO A 168 14.71 -2.02 -24.49
CA PRO A 168 13.73 -1.03 -24.88
C PRO A 168 12.32 -1.63 -24.91
N LEU A 169 11.41 -1.09 -24.11
CA LEU A 169 9.99 -1.44 -24.05
C LEU A 169 9.16 -0.19 -24.34
N LYS A 170 7.97 -0.39 -24.88
CA LYS A 170 6.98 0.66 -24.98
C LYS A 170 6.01 0.55 -23.79
N VAL A 171 6.06 1.52 -22.88
CA VAL A 171 5.36 1.46 -21.58
C VAL A 171 4.39 2.62 -21.45
N ALA A 172 3.13 2.33 -21.10
CA ALA A 172 2.18 3.34 -20.69
C ALA A 172 2.22 3.51 -19.14
N TRP A 173 2.25 4.77 -18.68
CA TRP A 173 2.34 5.12 -17.26
C TRP A 173 1.13 5.95 -16.88
N ASP A 174 0.37 5.51 -15.88
CA ASP A 174 -0.79 6.21 -15.35
C ASP A 174 -0.49 6.69 -13.92
N CYS A 175 -0.33 8.00 -13.78
CA CYS A 175 -0.04 8.63 -12.49
C CYS A 175 -1.31 9.07 -11.74
N GLY A 176 -2.50 8.93 -12.35
CA GLY A 176 -3.78 9.25 -11.73
C GLY A 176 -3.88 10.66 -11.14
N ASN A 177 -3.14 11.64 -11.68
CA ASN A 177 -2.94 12.98 -11.10
C ASN A 177 -2.34 12.97 -9.69
N GLY A 178 -1.71 11.85 -9.28
CA GLY A 178 -1.07 11.66 -7.99
C GLY A 178 0.34 12.25 -7.91
N ALA A 179 0.97 12.05 -6.77
CA ALA A 179 2.29 12.62 -6.45
C ALA A 179 3.45 12.02 -7.26
N THR A 180 3.23 10.90 -7.96
CA THR A 180 4.24 10.25 -8.81
C THR A 180 4.48 10.96 -10.14
N GLY A 181 3.53 11.76 -10.62
CA GLY A 181 3.55 12.33 -11.98
C GLY A 181 4.88 13.00 -12.34
N PRO A 182 5.34 14.05 -11.63
CA PRO A 182 6.61 14.72 -11.92
C PRO A 182 7.84 13.80 -11.83
N SER A 183 7.76 12.77 -10.96
CA SER A 183 8.83 11.78 -10.82
C SER A 183 8.86 10.84 -12.02
N VAL A 184 7.72 10.38 -12.51
CA VAL A 184 7.61 9.53 -13.70
C VAL A 184 8.09 10.27 -14.95
N GLU A 185 7.68 11.54 -15.19
CA GLU A 185 8.14 12.34 -16.31
C GLU A 185 9.68 12.43 -16.40
N ARG A 186 10.33 12.51 -15.25
CA ARG A 186 11.79 12.59 -15.16
C ARG A 186 12.47 11.22 -15.19
N LEU A 187 11.82 10.19 -14.62
CA LEU A 187 12.34 8.82 -14.60
C LEU A 187 12.40 8.25 -16.02
N VAL A 188 11.34 8.42 -16.81
CA VAL A 188 11.30 7.87 -18.18
C VAL A 188 12.38 8.42 -19.10
N GLN A 189 12.92 9.61 -18.82
CA GLN A 189 14.05 10.18 -19.54
C GLN A 189 15.37 9.44 -19.28
N ARG A 190 15.42 8.61 -18.22
CA ARG A 190 16.56 7.77 -17.84
C ARG A 190 16.43 6.33 -18.35
N LEU A 191 15.26 5.99 -18.92
CA LEU A 191 14.93 4.62 -19.34
C LEU A 191 15.00 4.49 -20.87
N PRO A 192 15.41 3.32 -21.39
CA PRO A 192 15.33 3.03 -22.82
C PRO A 192 13.87 2.71 -23.22
N GLY A 193 13.54 2.98 -24.48
CA GLY A 193 12.24 2.63 -25.07
C GLY A 193 11.35 3.82 -25.33
N GLU A 194 10.06 3.56 -25.47
CA GLU A 194 9.03 4.57 -25.69
C GLU A 194 8.08 4.64 -24.50
N HIS A 195 7.65 5.84 -24.12
CA HIS A 195 6.83 6.03 -22.95
C HIS A 195 5.60 6.87 -23.26
N VAL A 196 4.42 6.34 -22.94
CA VAL A 196 3.13 7.04 -23.02
C VAL A 196 2.72 7.45 -21.61
N LEU A 197 2.59 8.75 -21.37
CA LEU A 197 2.31 9.30 -20.03
C LEU A 197 0.84 9.74 -19.93
N LEU A 198 0.17 9.31 -18.85
CA LEU A 198 -1.19 9.70 -18.53
C LEU A 198 -1.22 10.37 -17.15
N TYR A 199 -1.91 11.52 -17.10
CA TYR A 199 -2.29 12.20 -15.86
C TYR A 199 -1.12 12.52 -14.93
N THR A 200 0.00 13.01 -15.50
CA THR A 200 1.23 13.35 -14.76
C THR A 200 1.13 14.67 -14.00
N ASP A 201 0.22 15.58 -14.40
CA ASP A 201 -0.04 16.79 -13.65
C ASP A 201 -0.61 16.46 -12.26
N VAL A 202 0.04 16.96 -11.22
CA VAL A 202 -0.43 16.74 -9.83
C VAL A 202 -1.69 17.57 -9.58
N ASP A 203 -2.82 16.91 -9.36
CA ASP A 203 -4.09 17.55 -9.03
C ASP A 203 -4.85 16.77 -7.97
N GLY A 204 -4.85 17.29 -6.72
CA GLY A 204 -5.53 16.65 -5.59
C GLY A 204 -7.05 16.54 -5.69
N ARG A 205 -7.67 16.98 -6.81
CA ARG A 205 -9.07 16.74 -7.14
C ARG A 205 -9.28 15.42 -7.89
N PHE A 206 -8.20 14.80 -8.41
CA PHE A 206 -8.22 13.58 -9.21
C PHE A 206 -9.25 13.62 -10.34
N PRO A 207 -9.15 14.57 -11.31
CA PRO A 207 -10.22 14.89 -12.25
C PRO A 207 -10.50 13.82 -13.28
N ASN A 208 -9.57 12.90 -13.55
CA ASN A 208 -9.68 11.89 -14.60
C ASN A 208 -10.29 10.59 -14.07
N HIS A 209 -9.70 10.02 -13.05
CA HIS A 209 -10.22 8.85 -12.34
C HIS A 209 -9.68 8.81 -10.90
N HIS A 210 -10.27 7.98 -10.09
CA HIS A 210 -9.79 7.76 -8.72
C HIS A 210 -8.44 7.03 -8.76
N ALA A 211 -7.43 7.57 -8.06
CA ALA A 211 -6.06 7.04 -8.07
C ALA A 211 -5.92 5.81 -7.15
N ASP A 212 -6.61 4.72 -7.50
CA ASP A 212 -6.56 3.41 -6.83
C ASP A 212 -6.42 2.30 -7.88
N PRO A 213 -5.22 1.76 -8.11
CA PRO A 213 -4.96 0.73 -9.12
C PRO A 213 -5.51 -0.66 -8.74
N ALA A 214 -6.01 -0.85 -7.52
CA ALA A 214 -6.68 -2.10 -7.12
C ALA A 214 -8.13 -2.21 -7.64
N VAL A 215 -8.65 -1.16 -8.27
CA VAL A 215 -10.00 -1.10 -8.84
C VAL A 215 -9.91 -1.05 -10.36
N GLU A 216 -10.37 -2.12 -11.03
CA GLU A 216 -10.26 -2.24 -12.50
C GLU A 216 -10.86 -1.06 -13.27
N ALA A 217 -11.97 -0.51 -12.76
CA ALA A 217 -12.62 0.65 -13.39
C ALA A 217 -11.68 1.87 -13.53
N ASN A 218 -10.72 2.02 -12.63
CA ASN A 218 -9.73 3.09 -12.65
C ASN A 218 -8.60 2.85 -13.65
N LEU A 219 -8.42 1.61 -14.12
CA LEU A 219 -7.39 1.23 -15.10
C LEU A 219 -7.86 1.32 -16.55
N ARG A 220 -9.12 1.69 -16.82
CA ARG A 220 -9.69 1.69 -18.17
C ARG A 220 -8.96 2.61 -19.14
N ASP A 221 -8.49 3.74 -18.69
CA ASP A 221 -7.74 4.69 -19.52
C ASP A 221 -6.35 4.14 -19.86
N LEU A 222 -5.70 3.52 -18.86
CA LEU A 222 -4.44 2.82 -19.07
C LEU A 222 -4.60 1.64 -20.04
N GLN A 223 -5.66 0.81 -19.88
CA GLN A 223 -5.97 -0.29 -20.81
C GLN A 223 -6.14 0.21 -22.25
N ARG A 224 -6.89 1.32 -22.43
CA ARG A 224 -7.08 1.94 -23.74
C ARG A 224 -5.77 2.49 -24.32
N ALA A 225 -4.95 3.12 -23.50
CA ALA A 225 -3.66 3.65 -23.91
C ALA A 225 -2.70 2.53 -24.34
N VAL A 226 -2.63 1.43 -23.55
CA VAL A 226 -1.80 0.27 -23.87
C VAL A 226 -2.18 -0.31 -25.23
N VAL A 227 -3.46 -0.62 -25.44
CA VAL A 227 -3.94 -1.22 -26.69
C VAL A 227 -3.83 -0.22 -27.87
N GLY A 228 -4.27 1.02 -27.65
CA GLY A 228 -4.32 2.05 -28.71
C GLY A 228 -2.95 2.50 -29.20
N ALA A 229 -1.95 2.54 -28.32
CA ALA A 229 -0.59 2.89 -28.68
C ALA A 229 0.30 1.68 -28.99
N GLY A 230 -0.18 0.45 -28.78
CA GLY A 230 0.61 -0.77 -28.96
C GLY A 230 1.75 -0.86 -27.95
N CYS A 231 1.47 -0.57 -26.66
CA CYS A 231 2.46 -0.71 -25.61
C CYS A 231 2.66 -2.18 -25.21
N ASP A 232 3.87 -2.51 -24.76
CA ASP A 232 4.19 -3.84 -24.22
C ASP A 232 3.48 -4.10 -22.88
N LEU A 233 3.29 -3.03 -22.09
CA LEU A 233 2.59 -3.04 -20.82
C LEU A 233 2.16 -1.63 -20.40
N GLY A 234 1.30 -1.57 -19.37
CA GLY A 234 0.95 -0.36 -18.65
C GLY A 234 1.21 -0.50 -17.15
N ILE A 235 1.58 0.60 -16.51
CA ILE A 235 1.84 0.67 -15.06
C ILE A 235 1.02 1.83 -14.49
N ALA A 236 0.29 1.58 -13.40
CA ALA A 236 -0.50 2.59 -12.69
C ALA A 236 -0.03 2.74 -11.25
N PHE A 237 -0.18 3.94 -10.71
CA PHE A 237 0.16 4.28 -9.33
C PHE A 237 -1.07 4.80 -8.58
N ASP A 238 -1.06 4.64 -7.25
CA ASP A 238 -2.05 5.31 -6.42
C ASP A 238 -1.64 6.77 -6.09
N GLY A 239 -2.50 7.47 -5.36
CA GLY A 239 -2.37 8.92 -5.17
C GLY A 239 -1.05 9.38 -4.53
N ASP A 240 -0.41 8.57 -3.71
CA ASP A 240 0.86 8.86 -3.06
C ASP A 240 1.99 7.87 -3.42
N GLY A 241 1.76 7.00 -4.42
CA GLY A 241 2.79 6.21 -5.06
C GLY A 241 3.37 5.06 -4.24
N ASP A 242 2.63 4.53 -3.26
CA ASP A 242 3.02 3.33 -2.53
C ASP A 242 2.30 2.05 -2.99
N ARG A 243 1.41 2.17 -4.02
CA ARG A 243 0.74 1.03 -4.67
C ARG A 243 0.93 1.07 -6.17
N VAL A 244 1.08 -0.13 -6.73
CA VAL A 244 1.25 -0.34 -8.17
C VAL A 244 0.16 -1.25 -8.72
N GLY A 245 -0.31 -0.95 -9.93
CA GLY A 245 -1.11 -1.83 -10.78
C GLY A 245 -0.44 -2.02 -12.12
N ALA A 246 -0.75 -3.11 -12.80
CA ALA A 246 -0.20 -3.39 -14.12
C ALA A 246 -1.27 -3.88 -15.11
N VAL A 247 -1.06 -3.55 -16.38
CA VAL A 247 -1.85 -4.00 -17.53
C VAL A 247 -0.90 -4.59 -18.55
N ASP A 248 -1.20 -5.77 -19.07
CA ASP A 248 -0.38 -6.38 -20.12
C ASP A 248 -0.64 -5.79 -21.50
N GLY A 249 0.20 -6.10 -22.48
CA GLY A 249 0.10 -5.60 -23.85
C GLY A 249 -1.23 -5.90 -24.58
N SER A 250 -2.04 -6.85 -24.07
CA SER A 250 -3.38 -7.12 -24.57
C SER A 250 -4.46 -6.22 -23.95
N GLY A 251 -4.11 -5.39 -22.97
CA GLY A 251 -5.04 -4.58 -22.20
C GLY A 251 -5.66 -5.32 -20.99
N ALA A 252 -5.21 -6.53 -20.68
CA ALA A 252 -5.71 -7.26 -19.53
C ALA A 252 -4.99 -6.84 -18.24
N VAL A 253 -5.74 -6.70 -17.14
CA VAL A 253 -5.18 -6.37 -15.82
C VAL A 253 -4.36 -7.55 -15.30
N VAL A 254 -3.18 -7.25 -14.78
CA VAL A 254 -2.36 -8.18 -14.00
C VAL A 254 -2.48 -7.80 -12.53
N TRP A 255 -3.19 -8.63 -11.78
CA TRP A 255 -3.46 -8.32 -10.36
C TRP A 255 -2.19 -8.37 -9.52
N ALA A 256 -2.22 -7.69 -8.39
CA ALA A 256 -1.03 -7.50 -7.56
C ALA A 256 -0.39 -8.80 -7.06
N ASP A 257 -1.17 -9.84 -6.80
CA ASP A 257 -0.66 -11.17 -6.42
C ASP A 257 -0.01 -11.91 -7.60
N GLN A 258 -0.52 -11.75 -8.82
CA GLN A 258 0.12 -12.24 -10.05
C GLN A 258 1.43 -11.49 -10.34
N LEU A 259 1.38 -10.15 -10.15
CA LEU A 259 2.58 -9.31 -10.26
C LEU A 259 3.64 -9.73 -9.22
N LEU A 260 3.22 -9.97 -7.98
CA LEU A 260 4.11 -10.43 -6.91
C LEU A 260 4.75 -11.78 -7.24
N LEU A 261 4.01 -12.70 -7.89
CA LEU A 261 4.59 -13.98 -8.35
C LEU A 261 5.61 -13.78 -9.48
N LEU A 262 5.38 -12.88 -10.43
CA LEU A 262 6.37 -12.53 -11.45
C LEU A 262 7.65 -11.99 -10.81
N LEU A 263 7.52 -11.08 -9.87
CA LEU A 263 8.65 -10.49 -9.15
C LEU A 263 9.37 -11.52 -8.29
N ALA A 264 8.64 -12.46 -7.70
CA ALA A 264 9.21 -13.60 -6.98
C ALA A 264 10.00 -14.52 -7.91
N SER A 265 9.50 -14.76 -9.13
CA SER A 265 10.21 -15.59 -10.11
C SER A 265 11.55 -15.00 -10.50
N ASP A 266 11.65 -13.68 -10.66
CA ASP A 266 12.91 -12.97 -10.91
C ASP A 266 13.85 -13.01 -9.69
N LEU A 267 13.32 -12.71 -8.49
CA LEU A 267 14.09 -12.72 -7.25
C LEU A 267 14.72 -14.09 -6.97
N LEU A 268 13.94 -15.16 -7.14
CA LEU A 268 14.37 -16.54 -6.84
C LEU A 268 15.48 -17.04 -7.76
N LEU A 269 15.70 -16.44 -8.93
CA LEU A 269 16.87 -16.72 -9.78
C LEU A 269 18.18 -16.36 -9.06
N ASP A 270 18.20 -15.24 -8.34
CA ASP A 270 19.38 -14.75 -7.65
C ASP A 270 19.41 -15.15 -6.16
N ARG A 271 18.26 -15.49 -5.59
CA ARG A 271 18.05 -15.82 -4.18
C ARG A 271 17.25 -17.13 -4.01
N PRO A 272 17.79 -18.28 -4.43
CA PRO A 272 17.09 -19.56 -4.26
C PRO A 272 16.68 -19.80 -2.81
N GLY A 273 15.47 -20.27 -2.60
CA GLY A 273 14.92 -20.51 -1.27
C GLY A 273 14.45 -19.27 -0.50
N ALA A 274 14.52 -18.08 -1.11
CA ALA A 274 14.08 -16.85 -0.43
C ALA A 274 12.61 -16.94 0.00
N THR A 275 12.33 -16.27 1.11
CA THR A 275 10.96 -16.13 1.63
C THR A 275 10.23 -15.00 0.91
N VAL A 276 9.02 -15.30 0.48
CA VAL A 276 8.05 -14.35 -0.10
C VAL A 276 6.79 -14.33 0.76
N VAL A 277 6.37 -13.14 1.14
CA VAL A 277 5.19 -12.91 1.99
C VAL A 277 4.03 -12.40 1.14
N GLY A 278 2.85 -13.03 1.25
CA GLY A 278 1.60 -12.56 0.65
C GLY A 278 0.52 -12.35 1.70
N ASP A 279 -0.36 -11.35 1.51
CA ASP A 279 -1.47 -11.16 2.43
C ASP A 279 -2.56 -12.25 2.25
N VAL A 280 -3.41 -12.41 3.24
CA VAL A 280 -4.47 -13.43 3.28
C VAL A 280 -5.47 -13.32 2.13
N LYS A 281 -5.53 -12.20 1.41
CA LYS A 281 -6.40 -11.97 0.26
C LYS A 281 -5.81 -12.42 -1.07
N CYS A 282 -4.50 -12.67 -1.12
CA CYS A 282 -3.82 -13.13 -2.33
C CYS A 282 -4.34 -14.51 -2.79
N SER A 283 -4.32 -14.71 -4.10
CA SER A 283 -4.64 -15.98 -4.73
C SER A 283 -3.74 -17.11 -4.22
N ARG A 284 -4.28 -18.34 -4.19
CA ARG A 284 -3.47 -19.54 -3.95
C ARG A 284 -2.35 -19.69 -4.99
N VAL A 285 -2.55 -19.19 -6.20
CA VAL A 285 -1.57 -19.22 -7.29
C VAL A 285 -0.23 -18.58 -6.87
N LEU A 286 -0.28 -17.51 -6.07
CA LEU A 286 0.94 -16.91 -5.53
C LEU A 286 1.72 -17.88 -4.65
N PHE A 287 1.06 -18.50 -3.67
CA PHE A 287 1.72 -19.34 -2.67
C PHE A 287 2.22 -20.65 -3.26
N GLU A 288 1.41 -21.28 -4.12
CA GLU A 288 1.77 -22.50 -4.87
C GLU A 288 2.91 -22.19 -5.84
N GLY A 289 2.82 -21.13 -6.63
CA GLY A 289 3.83 -20.75 -7.61
C GLY A 289 5.19 -20.39 -6.98
N VAL A 290 5.21 -19.70 -5.83
CA VAL A 290 6.46 -19.44 -5.09
C VAL A 290 7.09 -20.76 -4.61
N ALA A 291 6.27 -21.71 -4.13
CA ALA A 291 6.77 -23.02 -3.69
C ALA A 291 7.30 -23.84 -4.88
N GLU A 292 6.60 -23.85 -6.02
CA GLU A 292 7.05 -24.50 -7.27
C GLU A 292 8.38 -23.94 -7.79
N LEU A 293 8.60 -22.63 -7.60
CA LEU A 293 9.86 -21.95 -7.92
C LEU A 293 10.98 -22.21 -6.89
N GLY A 294 10.70 -23.02 -5.86
CA GLY A 294 11.67 -23.36 -4.81
C GLY A 294 11.85 -22.28 -3.75
N GLY A 295 10.95 -21.30 -3.67
CA GLY A 295 10.90 -20.30 -2.60
C GLY A 295 10.07 -20.76 -1.40
N ARG A 296 10.10 -20.00 -0.31
CA ARG A 296 9.24 -20.20 0.86
C ARG A 296 8.11 -19.16 0.86
N ALA A 297 6.88 -19.59 0.58
CA ALA A 297 5.70 -18.72 0.64
C ALA A 297 5.15 -18.63 2.06
N VAL A 298 4.83 -17.43 2.54
CA VAL A 298 4.25 -17.19 3.86
C VAL A 298 3.02 -16.30 3.73
N MET A 299 1.88 -16.79 4.21
CA MET A 299 0.63 -16.03 4.27
C MET A 299 0.54 -15.24 5.57
N VAL A 300 0.18 -13.95 5.47
CA VAL A 300 0.14 -13.03 6.62
C VAL A 300 -1.15 -12.20 6.63
N PRO A 301 -1.50 -11.57 7.77
CA PRO A 301 -2.62 -10.63 7.83
C PRO A 301 -2.48 -9.48 6.84
N SER A 302 -3.64 -8.99 6.33
CA SER A 302 -3.69 -7.79 5.49
C SER A 302 -3.38 -6.53 6.26
N GLY A 303 -2.63 -5.65 5.65
CA GLY A 303 -2.24 -4.33 6.13
C GLY A 303 -0.76 -4.09 5.87
N TYR A 304 -0.45 -3.04 5.15
CA TYR A 304 0.91 -2.74 4.68
C TYR A 304 1.97 -2.74 5.80
N VAL A 305 1.61 -2.30 7.00
CA VAL A 305 2.49 -2.37 8.17
C VAL A 305 2.68 -3.81 8.63
N LEU A 306 1.59 -4.62 8.66
CA LEU A 306 1.63 -6.02 9.11
C LEU A 306 2.43 -6.90 8.15
N VAL A 307 2.35 -6.63 6.85
CA VAL A 307 3.17 -7.31 5.82
C VAL A 307 4.65 -7.00 6.07
N ARG A 308 5.00 -5.72 6.24
CA ARG A 308 6.39 -5.29 6.51
C ARG A 308 6.95 -5.90 7.80
N ASP A 309 6.17 -5.89 8.88
CA ASP A 309 6.57 -6.49 10.16
C ASP A 309 6.76 -8.01 10.02
N SER A 310 5.89 -8.67 9.24
CA SER A 310 6.00 -10.08 8.95
C SER A 310 7.24 -10.38 8.10
N MET A 311 7.55 -9.55 7.11
CA MET A 311 8.79 -9.69 6.33
C MET A 311 10.03 -9.64 7.23
N ARG A 312 10.09 -8.70 8.18
CA ARG A 312 11.20 -8.61 9.15
C ARG A 312 11.30 -9.86 10.00
N ARG A 313 10.17 -10.35 10.55
CA ARG A 313 10.11 -11.54 11.38
C ARG A 313 10.51 -12.81 10.63
N GLU A 314 10.07 -12.96 9.39
CA GLU A 314 10.29 -14.12 8.55
C GLU A 314 11.60 -14.06 7.76
N GLY A 315 12.34 -12.95 7.80
CA GLY A 315 13.52 -12.72 6.96
C GLY A 315 13.18 -12.67 5.47
N ALA A 316 11.97 -12.19 5.10
CA ALA A 316 11.53 -12.19 3.73
C ALA A 316 12.18 -11.07 2.91
N LEU A 317 12.54 -11.39 1.66
CA LEU A 317 13.14 -10.44 0.73
C LEU A 317 12.12 -9.74 -0.16
N LEU A 318 10.92 -10.32 -0.30
CA LEU A 318 9.82 -9.78 -1.09
C LEU A 318 8.52 -10.02 -0.33
N GLY A 319 7.62 -9.05 -0.38
CA GLY A 319 6.28 -9.18 0.18
C GLY A 319 5.28 -8.29 -0.53
N GLY A 320 4.00 -8.61 -0.40
CA GLY A 320 2.97 -7.78 -1.01
C GLY A 320 1.55 -8.08 -0.54
N GLU A 321 0.66 -7.19 -0.95
CA GLU A 321 -0.76 -7.27 -0.71
C GLU A 321 -1.53 -7.25 -2.03
N LEU A 322 -2.71 -7.86 -2.03
CA LEU A 322 -3.64 -7.77 -3.16
C LEU A 322 -4.01 -6.31 -3.52
N SER A 323 -3.88 -5.39 -2.58
CA SER A 323 -4.13 -3.95 -2.76
C SER A 323 -3.08 -3.21 -3.58
N GLY A 324 -1.96 -3.86 -3.94
CA GLY A 324 -0.90 -3.27 -4.75
C GLY A 324 0.31 -2.76 -3.97
N HIS A 325 0.32 -2.81 -2.64
CA HIS A 325 1.55 -2.60 -1.87
C HIS A 325 2.51 -3.75 -2.11
N VAL A 326 3.73 -3.45 -2.55
CA VAL A 326 4.81 -4.43 -2.73
C VAL A 326 6.08 -3.91 -2.10
N PHE A 327 6.76 -4.77 -1.38
CA PHE A 327 7.91 -4.46 -0.54
C PHE A 327 9.13 -5.27 -0.99
N TYR A 328 10.24 -4.62 -1.21
CA TYR A 328 11.51 -5.28 -1.48
C TYR A 328 12.51 -5.03 -0.36
N ASN A 329 13.09 -6.11 0.17
CA ASN A 329 14.20 -6.08 1.14
C ASN A 329 15.48 -6.70 0.54
N ASP A 330 15.58 -6.72 -0.79
CA ASP A 330 16.78 -7.11 -1.55
C ASP A 330 17.20 -5.93 -2.43
N GLY A 331 18.22 -5.22 -2.02
CA GLY A 331 18.68 -4.00 -2.69
C GLY A 331 17.83 -2.74 -2.44
N TRP A 332 16.75 -2.86 -1.67
CA TRP A 332 15.90 -1.78 -1.19
C TRP A 332 15.59 -2.00 0.30
N ASP A 333 15.04 -1.02 1.00
CA ASP A 333 14.93 -1.01 2.48
C ASP A 333 13.63 -1.63 3.05
N GLY A 334 12.91 -2.40 2.25
CA GLY A 334 11.64 -2.98 2.66
C GLY A 334 10.51 -1.95 2.75
N THR A 335 10.64 -0.82 2.07
CA THR A 335 9.57 0.17 1.90
C THR A 335 8.65 -0.25 0.74
N ASP A 336 7.35 0.00 0.88
CA ASP A 336 6.36 -0.07 -0.20
C ASP A 336 6.60 1.09 -1.17
N ASP A 337 7.26 0.79 -2.29
CA ASP A 337 7.68 1.78 -3.28
C ASP A 337 7.23 1.32 -4.67
N ALA A 338 6.11 1.89 -5.13
CA ALA A 338 5.53 1.51 -6.41
C ALA A 338 6.42 1.83 -7.60
N MET A 339 7.20 2.90 -7.53
CA MET A 339 8.15 3.25 -8.60
C MET A 339 9.33 2.28 -8.65
N TYR A 340 9.85 1.85 -7.48
CA TYR A 340 10.86 0.80 -7.42
C TYR A 340 10.31 -0.53 -7.96
N VAL A 341 9.09 -0.88 -7.60
CA VAL A 341 8.41 -2.09 -8.11
C VAL A 341 8.24 -2.02 -9.64
N ALA A 342 7.90 -0.85 -10.18
CA ALA A 342 7.85 -0.65 -11.63
C ALA A 342 9.20 -0.95 -12.29
N MET A 343 10.31 -0.48 -11.71
CA MET A 343 11.65 -0.77 -12.21
C MET A 343 11.98 -2.27 -12.14
N ARG A 344 11.60 -2.94 -11.05
CA ARG A 344 11.80 -4.39 -10.89
C ARG A 344 10.94 -5.20 -11.86
N LEU A 345 9.72 -4.73 -12.17
CA LEU A 345 8.86 -5.34 -13.19
C LEU A 345 9.51 -5.26 -14.58
N LEU A 346 10.01 -4.09 -14.98
CA LEU A 346 10.70 -3.92 -16.26
C LEU A 346 11.95 -4.80 -16.34
N LEU A 347 12.69 -4.93 -15.23
CA LEU A 347 13.86 -5.80 -15.15
C LEU A 347 13.47 -7.28 -15.25
N ALA A 348 12.43 -7.74 -14.57
CA ALA A 348 11.95 -9.11 -14.63
C ALA A 348 11.50 -9.50 -16.06
N ILE A 349 10.79 -8.60 -16.77
CA ILE A 349 10.43 -8.80 -18.18
C ILE A 349 11.69 -8.87 -19.05
N THR A 350 12.63 -7.96 -18.85
CA THR A 350 13.90 -7.93 -19.58
C THR A 350 14.69 -9.25 -19.40
N ARG A 351 14.82 -9.73 -18.18
CA ARG A 351 15.60 -10.92 -17.83
C ARG A 351 14.95 -12.21 -18.29
N SER A 352 13.63 -12.30 -18.18
CA SER A 352 12.89 -13.48 -18.62
C SER A 352 12.78 -13.58 -20.14
N GLY A 353 12.88 -12.47 -20.87
CA GLY A 353 12.61 -12.38 -22.31
C GLY A 353 11.14 -12.69 -22.67
N ARG A 354 10.24 -12.74 -21.68
CA ARG A 354 8.81 -13.01 -21.85
C ARG A 354 8.00 -11.73 -21.59
N SER A 355 7.00 -11.50 -22.42
CA SER A 355 6.05 -10.41 -22.19
C SER A 355 5.21 -10.65 -20.93
N LEU A 356 4.66 -9.57 -20.36
CA LEU A 356 3.74 -9.65 -19.23
C LEU A 356 2.48 -10.46 -19.58
N ALA A 357 2.01 -10.39 -20.84
CA ALA A 357 0.89 -11.18 -21.36
C ALA A 357 1.20 -12.68 -21.36
N GLU A 358 2.37 -13.09 -21.85
CA GLU A 358 2.79 -14.50 -21.83
C GLU A 358 2.94 -15.04 -20.41
N PHE A 359 3.45 -14.22 -19.49
CA PHE A 359 3.51 -14.59 -18.07
C PHE A 359 2.10 -14.82 -17.53
N ARG A 360 1.19 -13.85 -17.64
CA ARG A 360 -0.19 -13.94 -17.14
C ARG A 360 -0.95 -15.16 -17.72
N GLN A 361 -0.81 -15.39 -19.03
CA GLN A 361 -1.48 -16.51 -19.72
C GLN A 361 -0.96 -17.90 -19.30
N ALA A 362 0.27 -17.97 -18.80
CA ALA A 362 0.86 -19.21 -18.28
C ALA A 362 0.44 -19.55 -16.85
N LEU A 363 -0.15 -18.59 -16.11
CA LEU A 363 -0.64 -18.84 -14.76
C LEU A 363 -1.84 -19.79 -14.77
N PRO A 364 -2.01 -20.61 -13.73
CA PRO A 364 -3.25 -21.36 -13.53
C PRO A 364 -4.47 -20.44 -13.59
N ARG A 365 -5.47 -20.86 -14.35
CA ARG A 365 -6.71 -20.08 -14.44
C ARG A 365 -7.45 -20.15 -13.11
N THR A 366 -7.85 -19.01 -12.60
CA THR A 366 -8.74 -18.87 -11.45
C THR A 366 -9.90 -17.93 -11.77
N VAL A 367 -10.99 -18.16 -11.10
CA VAL A 367 -12.16 -17.27 -11.07
C VAL A 367 -12.38 -16.83 -9.63
N ALA A 368 -12.61 -15.54 -9.42
CA ALA A 368 -12.76 -14.99 -8.08
C ALA A 368 -13.93 -14.01 -8.04
N THR A 369 -14.56 -13.92 -6.88
CA THR A 369 -15.52 -12.85 -6.63
C THR A 369 -14.83 -11.51 -6.43
N PRO A 370 -15.51 -10.39 -6.67
CA PRO A 370 -15.13 -9.12 -6.04
C PRO A 370 -15.09 -9.28 -4.51
N GLU A 371 -14.42 -8.36 -3.82
CA GLU A 371 -14.54 -8.29 -2.36
C GLU A 371 -15.93 -7.74 -2.00
N TYR A 372 -16.81 -8.60 -1.50
CA TYR A 372 -18.10 -8.17 -0.97
C TYR A 372 -17.92 -7.48 0.37
N ARG A 373 -18.58 -6.35 0.57
CA ARG A 373 -18.55 -5.54 1.78
C ARG A 373 -19.95 -5.40 2.35
N ILE A 374 -20.27 -6.18 3.38
CA ILE A 374 -21.60 -6.26 3.98
C ILE A 374 -21.64 -5.35 5.22
N PRO A 375 -22.51 -4.35 5.28
CA PRO A 375 -22.74 -3.58 6.50
C PRO A 375 -23.20 -4.50 7.64
N TYR A 376 -22.54 -4.43 8.79
CA TYR A 376 -22.90 -5.20 9.97
C TYR A 376 -22.63 -4.39 11.25
N ALA A 377 -23.69 -4.08 11.97
CA ALA A 377 -23.64 -3.24 13.18
C ALA A 377 -23.32 -4.02 14.46
N GLY A 378 -23.40 -5.38 14.42
CA GLY A 378 -23.14 -6.24 15.58
C GLY A 378 -21.66 -6.47 15.84
N ASP A 379 -21.37 -7.41 16.75
CA ASP A 379 -20.00 -7.85 17.02
C ASP A 379 -19.43 -8.66 15.85
N ARG A 380 -18.74 -7.96 14.97
CA ARG A 380 -18.13 -8.54 13.75
C ARG A 380 -17.07 -9.59 14.05
N LYS A 381 -16.25 -9.35 15.09
CA LYS A 381 -15.19 -10.29 15.49
C LYS A 381 -15.78 -11.53 16.15
N GLY A 382 -16.79 -11.36 16.98
CA GLY A 382 -17.52 -12.48 17.58
C GLY A 382 -18.20 -13.36 16.53
N LEU A 383 -18.85 -12.75 15.52
CA LEU A 383 -19.46 -13.49 14.40
C LEU A 383 -18.42 -14.31 13.60
N VAL A 384 -17.28 -13.68 13.25
CA VAL A 384 -16.19 -14.37 12.55
C VAL A 384 -15.65 -15.53 13.41
N GLY A 385 -15.51 -15.32 14.72
CA GLY A 385 -15.10 -16.37 15.67
C GLY A 385 -16.08 -17.54 15.72
N GLU A 386 -17.38 -17.27 15.83
CA GLU A 386 -18.45 -18.26 15.83
C GLU A 386 -18.46 -19.13 14.56
N VAL A 387 -18.36 -18.50 13.38
CA VAL A 387 -18.22 -19.23 12.11
C VAL A 387 -16.97 -20.12 12.12
N GLY A 388 -15.84 -19.59 12.62
CA GLY A 388 -14.59 -20.35 12.71
C GLY A 388 -14.68 -21.56 13.64
N GLU A 389 -15.39 -21.47 14.75
CA GLU A 389 -15.59 -22.58 15.66
C GLU A 389 -16.45 -23.68 15.01
N ARG A 390 -17.53 -23.32 14.32
CA ARG A 390 -18.37 -24.29 13.59
C ARG A 390 -17.58 -25.04 12.53
N LEU A 391 -16.80 -24.32 11.72
CA LEU A 391 -15.98 -24.91 10.66
C LEU A 391 -14.91 -25.86 11.19
N ARG A 392 -14.27 -25.49 12.32
CA ARG A 392 -13.29 -26.39 12.97
C ARG A 392 -13.96 -27.65 13.52
N ALA A 393 -15.18 -27.55 14.05
CA ALA A 393 -15.94 -28.71 14.48
C ALA A 393 -16.29 -29.65 13.32
N GLU A 394 -16.41 -29.12 12.09
CA GLU A 394 -16.58 -29.88 10.84
C GLU A 394 -15.24 -30.36 10.24
N ASN A 395 -14.08 -30.14 10.93
CA ASN A 395 -12.72 -30.44 10.46
C ASN A 395 -12.33 -29.71 9.17
N ALA A 396 -12.86 -28.51 8.92
CA ALA A 396 -12.45 -27.69 7.80
C ALA A 396 -11.01 -27.15 7.98
N ASP A 397 -10.29 -26.98 6.87
CA ASP A 397 -8.98 -26.32 6.86
C ASP A 397 -9.18 -24.80 6.95
N VAL A 398 -8.93 -24.23 8.14
CA VAL A 398 -9.20 -22.83 8.46
C VAL A 398 -7.95 -22.12 8.95
N ASN A 399 -7.51 -21.11 8.21
CA ASN A 399 -6.53 -20.12 8.66
C ASN A 399 -7.26 -18.95 9.35
N THR A 400 -6.83 -18.61 10.57
CA THR A 400 -7.44 -17.56 11.42
C THR A 400 -6.53 -16.37 11.69
N GLY A 401 -5.46 -16.20 10.92
CA GLY A 401 -4.48 -15.13 11.12
C GLY A 401 -5.06 -13.72 10.94
N ASP A 402 -6.06 -13.56 10.05
CA ASP A 402 -6.79 -12.29 9.85
C ASP A 402 -8.22 -12.59 9.38
N GLY A 403 -9.12 -12.80 10.32
CA GLY A 403 -10.45 -13.33 10.04
C GLY A 403 -10.42 -14.84 9.83
N LEU A 404 -11.18 -15.31 8.85
CA LEU A 404 -11.21 -16.71 8.45
C LEU A 404 -10.83 -16.83 6.97
N ARG A 405 -9.87 -17.66 6.64
CA ARG A 405 -9.67 -18.16 5.29
C ARG A 405 -9.82 -19.67 5.31
N VAL A 406 -10.80 -20.18 4.58
CA VAL A 406 -11.19 -21.58 4.54
C VAL A 406 -10.73 -22.17 3.21
N ASN A 407 -9.84 -23.15 3.24
CA ASN A 407 -9.42 -23.88 2.06
C ASN A 407 -10.31 -25.09 1.84
N THR A 408 -10.66 -25.36 0.60
CA THR A 408 -11.48 -26.48 0.18
C THR A 408 -10.93 -27.10 -1.12
N PRO A 409 -11.38 -28.30 -1.53
CA PRO A 409 -11.00 -28.84 -2.84
C PRO A 409 -11.39 -27.95 -4.03
N ASP A 410 -12.47 -27.16 -3.90
CA ASP A 410 -12.93 -26.25 -4.95
C ASP A 410 -12.11 -24.96 -5.02
N GLY A 411 -11.38 -24.60 -3.96
CA GLY A 411 -10.63 -23.35 -3.84
C GLY A 411 -10.64 -22.83 -2.42
N TRP A 412 -10.82 -21.53 -2.24
CA TRP A 412 -10.88 -20.93 -0.91
C TRP A 412 -11.90 -19.79 -0.84
N TRP A 413 -12.36 -19.52 0.36
CA TRP A 413 -13.13 -18.32 0.68
C TRP A 413 -12.67 -17.69 1.98
N MET A 414 -12.92 -16.40 2.14
CA MET A 414 -12.60 -15.69 3.37
C MET A 414 -13.79 -14.90 3.90
N LEU A 415 -13.84 -14.78 5.23
CA LEU A 415 -14.73 -13.91 5.97
C LEU A 415 -13.91 -13.11 6.99
N ARG A 416 -14.02 -11.79 6.94
CA ARG A 416 -13.20 -10.89 7.77
C ARG A 416 -14.03 -9.75 8.33
N ALA A 417 -13.75 -9.39 9.58
CA ALA A 417 -14.23 -8.14 10.15
C ALA A 417 -13.35 -6.98 9.65
N SER A 418 -13.93 -6.00 8.94
CA SER A 418 -13.18 -4.80 8.53
C SER A 418 -12.57 -4.10 9.75
N GLY A 419 -11.30 -3.76 9.68
CA GLY A 419 -10.61 -2.99 10.73
C GLY A 419 -10.94 -1.50 10.74
N THR A 420 -11.47 -0.98 9.63
CA THR A 420 -11.70 0.46 9.41
C THR A 420 -13.16 0.84 9.28
N GLU A 421 -14.03 -0.10 8.90
CA GLU A 421 -15.46 0.13 8.66
C GLU A 421 -16.33 -0.84 9.44
N SER A 422 -17.60 -0.48 9.67
CA SER A 422 -18.60 -1.38 10.27
C SER A 422 -19.14 -2.37 9.23
N LYS A 423 -18.24 -3.19 8.65
CA LYS A 423 -18.55 -4.15 7.59
C LYS A 423 -17.85 -5.48 7.81
N LEU A 424 -18.46 -6.53 7.28
CA LEU A 424 -17.81 -7.81 7.00
C LEU A 424 -17.31 -7.80 5.55
N THR A 425 -16.16 -8.40 5.29
CA THR A 425 -15.64 -8.57 3.94
C THR A 425 -15.55 -10.04 3.59
N ILE A 426 -15.91 -10.39 2.36
CA ILE A 426 -15.96 -11.75 1.84
C ILE A 426 -15.31 -11.76 0.47
N ARG A 427 -14.50 -12.77 0.21
CA ARG A 427 -13.95 -13.08 -1.11
C ARG A 427 -13.88 -14.59 -1.27
N CYS A 428 -14.16 -15.06 -2.48
CA CYS A 428 -14.00 -16.46 -2.88
C CYS A 428 -13.13 -16.55 -4.12
N GLU A 429 -12.36 -17.63 -4.25
CA GLU A 429 -11.59 -17.96 -5.44
C GLU A 429 -11.65 -19.47 -5.68
N SER A 430 -11.86 -19.84 -6.95
CA SER A 430 -11.92 -21.23 -7.42
C SER A 430 -11.15 -21.40 -8.74
N GLY A 431 -10.92 -22.63 -9.15
CA GLY A 431 -10.38 -22.97 -10.47
C GLY A 431 -11.38 -22.80 -11.61
N ASP A 432 -12.69 -22.83 -11.31
CA ASP A 432 -13.78 -22.73 -12.28
C ASP A 432 -15.04 -22.10 -11.66
N GLU A 433 -16.01 -21.78 -12.51
CA GLU A 433 -17.28 -21.15 -12.11
C GLU A 433 -18.15 -22.05 -11.22
N ASP A 434 -18.18 -23.35 -11.48
CA ASP A 434 -18.98 -24.30 -10.70
C ASP A 434 -18.43 -24.41 -9.27
N GLY A 435 -17.12 -24.48 -9.12
CA GLY A 435 -16.45 -24.44 -7.81
C GLY A 435 -16.70 -23.12 -7.09
N LEU A 436 -16.65 -21.99 -7.80
CA LEU A 436 -16.94 -20.68 -7.22
C LEU A 436 -18.37 -20.61 -6.68
N GLU A 437 -19.36 -21.16 -7.39
CA GLU A 437 -20.75 -21.21 -6.94
C GLU A 437 -20.92 -22.10 -5.70
N ARG A 438 -20.22 -23.25 -5.63
CA ARG A 438 -20.21 -24.11 -4.43
C ARG A 438 -19.62 -23.37 -3.22
N LEU A 439 -18.51 -22.65 -3.39
CA LEU A 439 -17.91 -21.83 -2.34
C LEU A 439 -18.88 -20.72 -1.86
N MET A 440 -19.51 -20.01 -2.79
CA MET A 440 -20.50 -18.98 -2.47
C MET A 440 -21.70 -19.56 -1.73
N SER A 441 -22.14 -20.77 -2.09
CA SER A 441 -23.22 -21.48 -1.40
C SER A 441 -22.83 -21.83 0.03
N GLN A 442 -21.57 -22.25 0.27
CA GLN A 442 -21.03 -22.49 1.61
C GLN A 442 -21.01 -21.21 2.44
N VAL A 443 -20.49 -20.10 1.88
CA VAL A 443 -20.47 -18.78 2.54
C VAL A 443 -21.88 -18.34 2.93
N ARG A 444 -22.86 -18.44 2.01
CA ARG A 444 -24.25 -18.09 2.30
C ARG A 444 -24.84 -18.94 3.41
N ARG A 445 -24.51 -20.24 3.46
CA ARG A 445 -24.93 -21.14 4.56
C ARG A 445 -24.38 -20.64 5.90
N GLU A 446 -23.08 -20.40 5.99
CA GLU A 446 -22.42 -20.00 7.24
C GLU A 446 -22.94 -18.66 7.76
N LEU A 447 -23.15 -17.70 6.87
CA LEU A 447 -23.69 -16.38 7.24
C LEU A 447 -25.14 -16.50 7.74
N ARG A 448 -25.99 -17.27 7.07
CA ARG A 448 -27.38 -17.50 7.52
C ARG A 448 -27.47 -18.14 8.90
N LEU A 449 -26.59 -19.09 9.20
CA LEU A 449 -26.50 -19.70 10.53
C LEU A 449 -26.14 -18.68 11.62
N SER A 450 -25.48 -17.60 11.27
CA SER A 450 -25.15 -16.46 12.15
C SER A 450 -26.09 -15.26 11.97
N GLY A 451 -27.25 -15.45 11.31
CA GLY A 451 -28.28 -14.42 11.15
C GLY A 451 -27.91 -13.28 10.17
N VAL A 452 -27.00 -13.53 9.24
CA VAL A 452 -26.58 -12.56 8.20
C VAL A 452 -26.97 -13.08 6.82
N GLU A 453 -27.61 -12.24 6.02
CA GLU A 453 -27.90 -12.54 4.62
C GLU A 453 -26.88 -11.87 3.69
N LEU A 454 -26.38 -12.64 2.74
CA LEU A 454 -25.62 -12.15 1.61
C LEU A 454 -26.61 -11.92 0.46
N GLY A 455 -26.84 -10.67 0.12
CA GLY A 455 -27.74 -10.31 -0.98
C GLY A 455 -27.28 -10.82 -2.34
#